data_7955411c4c06b1d358d7feb73147162d
#
_entry.id   7955411c4c06b1d358d7feb73147162d
#
_cell.length_a   1.000
_cell.length_b   1.000
_cell.length_c   1.000
_cell.angle_alpha   90.00
_cell.angle_beta   90.00
_cell.angle_gamma   90.00
#
_symmetry.space_group_name_H-M   'P 1'
#
loop_
_entity.id
_entity.type
_entity.pdbx_description
1 polymer ?
#
loop_
_entity_poly.entity_id
_entity_poly.type
_entity_poly.pdbx_seq_one_letter_code
_entity_poly.pdbx_strand_id
1 'polypeptide(L)'
;MNLQKNYHCYWKKSAAALALCLAAAALSPQGAERAEAAATLGEAHMTAYAATKDRTIVLERDAAQKEAGAPMEEDANARNEQMDERAAAGTRPPMSVNPEGKETVRKLPKKLRFLWQPVADAVRYEFVIEEGAGEKAKVVYRDTHVFNNGVEIALAGRGWLDANHYWRVRALDYDGNARSPFTPPAAVELAEKDPAAPHPTSEFQKMDYVPLYPTYSWIPVQGAAEYEVSVWKRGRTEPALLHMLYATDLTCYDTYGFATPGNYYWKVRALDAARQPISGWSENVPFEVKSPVTVAALGDSITHGGGAIVYGPDRAIYDWETYAAFPIKNLGYSGDTVEAMEARFERDVLPFRPKILVIMGGVNNYRVGGRATDIIAVLARIRDKCTAHGITPVFSTVTSLNPAKIAKLQYAQNPPANWSDEQAALNRWILSQPYCVDITTVLSDERGQLEDIYTTDGLHPDSAAKRFIGETISNYLRARFPQVVEPILREPRV
;
A
#
# COMPACT_ATOMS: atom_id res chain seq x y z
N MET A 1 18.18 -11.40 -9.50
CA MET A 1 18.98 -11.47 -8.25
C MET A 1 18.99 -10.19 -7.42
N ASN A 2 18.41 -9.08 -7.87
CA ASN A 2 18.43 -7.79 -7.15
C ASN A 2 17.10 -7.34 -6.52
N LEU A 3 15.99 -8.04 -6.74
CA LEU A 3 14.69 -7.72 -6.13
C LEU A 3 14.62 -8.09 -4.64
N GLN A 4 15.44 -9.03 -4.17
CA GLN A 4 15.49 -9.45 -2.77
C GLN A 4 16.00 -8.37 -1.80
N LYS A 5 16.83 -7.41 -2.28
CA LYS A 5 17.34 -6.32 -1.42
C LYS A 5 16.32 -5.21 -1.16
N ASN A 6 15.29 -5.08 -1.99
CA ASN A 6 14.38 -3.94 -1.95
C ASN A 6 13.38 -3.98 -0.78
N TYR A 7 12.95 -5.18 -0.33
CA TYR A 7 12.06 -5.31 0.83
C TYR A 7 12.70 -4.90 2.16
N HIS A 8 14.02 -5.00 2.27
CA HIS A 8 14.75 -4.64 3.49
C HIS A 8 14.65 -3.14 3.84
N CYS A 9 14.40 -2.28 2.87
CA CYS A 9 14.39 -0.82 3.07
C CYS A 9 13.05 -0.28 3.56
N TYR A 10 11.93 -0.92 3.19
CA TYR A 10 10.59 -0.48 3.59
C TYR A 10 10.43 -0.47 5.12
N TRP A 11 10.88 -1.55 5.77
CA TRP A 11 10.80 -1.72 7.22
C TRP A 11 11.89 -1.00 8.00
N LYS A 12 13.09 -0.84 7.43
CA LYS A 12 14.15 -0.07 8.10
C LYS A 12 13.78 1.40 8.30
N LYS A 13 13.02 2.00 7.38
CA LYS A 13 12.58 3.40 7.51
C LYS A 13 11.41 3.55 8.47
N SER A 14 10.50 2.57 8.55
CA SER A 14 9.46 2.54 9.58
C SER A 14 10.07 2.34 10.98
N ALA A 15 11.12 1.52 11.09
CA ALA A 15 11.90 1.37 12.32
C ALA A 15 12.73 2.63 12.66
N ALA A 16 13.25 3.34 11.66
CA ALA A 16 13.96 4.61 11.88
C ALA A 16 12.99 5.74 12.29
N ALA A 17 11.76 5.76 11.79
CA ALA A 17 10.71 6.65 12.29
C ALA A 17 10.32 6.31 13.74
N LEU A 18 10.26 5.03 14.09
CA LEU A 18 10.05 4.58 15.47
C LEU A 18 11.24 4.96 16.37
N ALA A 19 12.47 4.82 15.88
CA ALA A 19 13.69 5.21 16.61
C ALA A 19 13.80 6.73 16.82
N LEU A 20 13.35 7.55 15.87
CA LEU A 20 13.27 9.01 16.00
C LEU A 20 12.19 9.45 17.01
N CYS A 21 11.06 8.75 17.08
CA CYS A 21 10.05 8.99 18.11
C CYS A 21 10.53 8.59 19.51
N LEU A 22 11.35 7.54 19.62
CA LEU A 22 12.00 7.12 20.88
C LEU A 22 13.10 8.08 21.33
N ALA A 23 13.82 8.69 20.40
CA ALA A 23 14.85 9.71 20.71
C ALA A 23 14.24 11.00 21.28
N ALA A 24 13.01 11.34 20.91
CA ALA A 24 12.30 12.50 21.47
C ALA A 24 11.79 12.25 22.92
N ALA A 25 11.61 10.99 23.32
CA ALA A 25 11.22 10.60 24.68
C ALA A 25 12.41 10.51 25.68
N ALA A 26 13.64 10.56 25.20
CA ALA A 26 14.87 10.28 25.96
C ALA A 26 15.42 11.51 26.73
N LEU A 27 14.62 12.51 27.05
CA LEU A 27 15.05 13.67 27.84
C LEU A 27 14.99 13.46 29.37
N SER A 28 14.77 12.24 29.84
CA SER A 28 14.91 11.86 31.25
C SER A 28 15.78 10.60 31.41
N PRO A 29 16.54 10.45 32.54
CA PRO A 29 17.42 9.29 32.76
C PRO A 29 16.70 7.94 32.69
N GLN A 30 15.41 7.88 33.04
CA GLN A 30 14.58 6.67 32.93
C GLN A 30 14.04 6.43 31.53
N GLY A 31 13.98 7.47 30.70
CA GLY A 31 13.60 7.39 29.28
C GLY A 31 14.72 6.86 28.39
N ALA A 32 15.97 7.14 28.71
CA ALA A 32 17.14 6.70 27.94
C ALA A 32 17.33 5.17 28.00
N GLU A 33 17.24 4.55 29.18
CA GLU A 33 17.33 3.09 29.32
C GLU A 33 16.20 2.35 28.60
N ARG A 34 14.98 2.92 28.60
CA ARG A 34 13.83 2.34 27.89
C ARG A 34 13.94 2.53 26.36
N ALA A 35 14.52 3.64 25.93
CA ALA A 35 14.76 3.89 24.50
C ALA A 35 15.84 2.96 23.93
N GLU A 36 16.91 2.70 24.69
CA GLU A 36 17.98 1.79 24.30
C GLU A 36 17.51 0.33 24.27
N ALA A 37 16.70 -0.11 25.23
CA ALA A 37 16.08 -1.44 25.25
C ALA A 37 15.10 -1.61 24.08
N ALA A 38 14.34 -0.60 23.74
CA ALA A 38 13.40 -0.66 22.61
C ALA A 38 14.10 -0.61 21.24
N ALA A 39 15.21 0.12 21.13
CA ALA A 39 16.05 0.15 19.93
C ALA A 39 16.73 -1.21 19.70
N THR A 40 17.28 -1.82 20.74
CA THR A 40 17.91 -3.14 20.69
C THR A 40 16.90 -4.23 20.35
N LEU A 41 15.67 -4.15 20.88
CA LEU A 41 14.56 -5.04 20.52
C LEU A 41 14.13 -4.84 19.05
N GLY A 42 14.10 -3.60 18.57
CA GLY A 42 13.77 -3.27 17.18
C GLY A 42 14.78 -3.86 16.19
N GLU A 43 16.08 -3.77 16.49
CA GLU A 43 17.13 -4.35 15.64
C GLU A 43 17.11 -5.89 15.64
N ALA A 44 16.92 -6.53 16.79
CA ALA A 44 16.78 -7.99 16.89
C ALA A 44 15.55 -8.49 16.12
N HIS A 45 14.46 -7.73 16.15
CA HIS A 45 13.22 -8.01 15.44
C HIS A 45 13.39 -7.91 13.92
N MET A 46 14.11 -6.91 13.45
CA MET A 46 14.40 -6.70 12.04
C MET A 46 15.24 -7.85 11.47
N THR A 47 16.21 -8.33 12.26
CA THR A 47 17.06 -9.47 11.86
C THR A 47 16.26 -10.78 11.79
N ALA A 48 15.36 -11.02 12.76
CA ALA A 48 14.50 -12.20 12.76
C ALA A 48 13.50 -12.21 11.60
N TYR A 49 12.87 -11.05 11.30
CA TYR A 49 11.94 -10.91 10.19
C TYR A 49 12.62 -11.12 8.83
N ALA A 50 13.81 -10.56 8.64
CA ALA A 50 14.61 -10.75 7.44
C ALA A 50 14.99 -12.22 7.23
N ALA A 51 15.45 -12.89 8.29
CA ALA A 51 15.85 -14.30 8.24
C ALA A 51 14.67 -15.23 7.92
N THR A 52 13.46 -14.88 8.36
CA THR A 52 12.28 -15.70 8.12
C THR A 52 11.69 -15.49 6.74
N LYS A 53 11.74 -14.26 6.20
CA LYS A 53 11.38 -14.01 4.79
C LYS A 53 12.31 -14.74 3.83
N ASP A 54 13.61 -14.74 4.11
CA ASP A 54 14.58 -15.50 3.32
C ASP A 54 14.27 -17.02 3.35
N ARG A 55 13.85 -17.57 4.49
CA ARG A 55 13.45 -18.97 4.59
C ARG A 55 12.15 -19.30 3.85
N THR A 56 11.15 -18.43 3.93
CA THR A 56 9.89 -18.63 3.20
C THR A 56 10.10 -18.57 1.68
N ILE A 57 10.96 -17.67 1.21
CA ILE A 57 11.32 -17.56 -0.22
C ILE A 57 12.12 -18.78 -0.69
N VAL A 58 12.98 -19.36 0.16
CA VAL A 58 13.75 -20.59 -0.16
C VAL A 58 12.80 -21.80 -0.27
N LEU A 59 11.80 -21.91 0.64
CA LEU A 59 10.81 -22.99 0.58
C LEU A 59 9.90 -22.88 -0.66
N GLU A 60 9.50 -21.66 -1.06
CA GLU A 60 8.75 -21.44 -2.30
C GLU A 60 9.60 -21.76 -3.56
N ARG A 61 10.90 -21.50 -3.53
CA ARG A 61 11.82 -21.91 -4.62
C ARG A 61 11.96 -23.42 -4.72
N ASP A 62 12.09 -24.10 -3.57
CA ASP A 62 12.20 -25.55 -3.54
C ASP A 62 10.90 -26.23 -3.95
N ALA A 63 9.75 -25.67 -3.60
CA ALA A 63 8.45 -26.15 -4.05
C ALA A 63 8.25 -25.96 -5.57
N ALA A 64 8.61 -24.78 -6.09
CA ALA A 64 8.52 -24.50 -7.52
C ALA A 64 9.51 -25.36 -8.34
N GLN A 65 10.71 -25.63 -7.80
CA GLN A 65 11.67 -26.54 -8.42
C GLN A 65 11.24 -28.01 -8.32
N LYS A 66 10.56 -28.43 -7.26
CA LYS A 66 10.01 -29.79 -7.15
C LYS A 66 8.83 -30.04 -8.08
N GLU A 67 7.96 -29.05 -8.27
CA GLU A 67 6.88 -29.14 -9.26
C GLU A 67 7.38 -29.10 -10.71
N ALA A 68 8.50 -28.38 -10.98
CA ALA A 68 9.18 -28.38 -12.27
C ALA A 68 9.97 -29.66 -12.54
N GLY A 69 10.25 -30.48 -11.51
CA GLY A 69 11.06 -31.69 -11.57
C GLY A 69 10.29 -33.00 -11.77
N ALA A 70 9.02 -33.00 -12.07
CA ALA A 70 8.25 -34.19 -12.43
C ALA A 70 8.17 -34.35 -13.97
N PRO A 71 8.10 -35.51 -14.56
CA PRO A 71 8.87 -36.04 -15.68
C PRO A 71 8.49 -35.42 -17.02
N MET A 72 9.23 -34.42 -17.47
CA MET A 72 9.15 -33.90 -18.83
C MET A 72 10.49 -33.95 -19.60
N GLU A 73 11.51 -34.62 -19.06
CA GLU A 73 12.81 -34.62 -19.74
C GLU A 73 12.95 -35.64 -20.90
N GLU A 74 12.11 -36.65 -20.99
CA GLU A 74 12.25 -37.66 -22.10
C GLU A 74 11.53 -37.28 -23.40
N ASP A 75 10.57 -36.32 -23.38
CA ASP A 75 9.83 -35.94 -24.59
C ASP A 75 10.34 -34.64 -25.26
N ALA A 76 11.18 -33.87 -24.58
CA ALA A 76 11.66 -32.58 -25.08
C ALA A 76 12.79 -32.71 -26.11
N ASN A 77 13.63 -33.74 -26.02
CA ASN A 77 14.75 -33.92 -26.95
C ASN A 77 14.33 -34.43 -28.34
N ALA A 78 13.26 -35.23 -28.42
CA ALA A 78 12.77 -35.73 -29.71
C ALA A 78 11.95 -34.70 -30.50
N ARG A 79 11.49 -33.64 -29.85
CA ARG A 79 10.73 -32.56 -30.53
C ARG A 79 11.56 -31.32 -30.88
N ASN A 80 12.70 -31.14 -30.24
CA ASN A 80 13.60 -30.02 -30.57
C ASN A 80 14.27 -30.15 -31.93
N GLU A 81 14.58 -31.37 -32.39
CA GLU A 81 15.18 -31.57 -33.72
C GLU A 81 14.22 -31.32 -34.89
N GLN A 82 12.86 -31.43 -34.65
CA GLN A 82 11.85 -31.07 -35.66
C GLN A 82 11.40 -29.61 -35.62
N MET A 83 11.69 -28.89 -34.54
CA MET A 83 11.33 -27.48 -34.44
C MET A 83 12.38 -26.53 -35.01
N ASP A 84 13.66 -26.93 -35.04
CA ASP A 84 14.75 -26.11 -35.63
C ASP A 84 14.63 -25.96 -37.14
N GLU A 85 14.10 -26.94 -37.84
CA GLU A 85 13.90 -26.84 -39.31
C GLU A 85 12.64 -25.99 -39.67
N ARG A 86 11.68 -25.81 -38.78
CA ARG A 86 10.51 -24.95 -38.99
C ARG A 86 10.73 -23.50 -38.53
N ALA A 87 11.62 -23.25 -37.59
CA ALA A 87 11.97 -21.90 -37.15
C ALA A 87 12.83 -21.13 -38.15
N ALA A 88 13.46 -21.83 -39.11
CA ALA A 88 14.23 -21.22 -40.21
C ALA A 88 13.36 -20.74 -41.38
N ALA A 89 12.09 -21.09 -41.43
CA ALA A 89 11.15 -20.65 -42.49
C ALA A 89 10.23 -19.54 -41.96
N GLY A 90 10.77 -18.35 -41.79
CA GLY A 90 10.05 -17.10 -41.97
C GLY A 90 9.03 -16.67 -40.92
N THR A 91 9.48 -15.96 -39.93
CA THR A 91 8.72 -14.81 -39.44
C THR A 91 9.59 -13.57 -39.57
N ARG A 92 9.53 -12.96 -40.75
CA ARG A 92 9.91 -11.55 -40.90
C ARG A 92 9.02 -10.71 -39.99
N PRO A 93 9.57 -9.74 -39.23
CA PRO A 93 8.75 -8.75 -38.54
C PRO A 93 7.82 -8.08 -39.58
N PRO A 94 6.60 -7.68 -39.19
CA PRO A 94 5.68 -7.03 -40.12
C PRO A 94 6.35 -5.79 -40.73
N MET A 95 6.57 -5.83 -42.06
CA MET A 95 7.17 -4.73 -42.80
C MET A 95 6.08 -3.74 -43.20
N SER A 96 6.22 -2.51 -42.78
CA SER A 96 5.47 -1.41 -43.39
C SER A 96 6.26 -0.89 -44.58
N VAL A 97 5.72 -0.98 -45.75
CA VAL A 97 6.28 -0.36 -46.97
C VAL A 97 5.79 1.06 -47.03
N ASN A 98 6.70 2.06 -47.03
CA ASN A 98 6.31 3.43 -47.30
C ASN A 98 6.12 3.63 -48.80
N PRO A 99 5.44 4.73 -49.27
CA PRO A 99 5.18 4.99 -50.68
C PRO A 99 6.44 5.12 -51.58
N GLU A 100 7.63 5.24 -50.99
CA GLU A 100 8.91 5.36 -51.70
C GLU A 100 9.64 4.04 -51.86
N GLY A 101 9.04 2.90 -51.47
CA GLY A 101 9.61 1.55 -51.65
C GLY A 101 10.80 1.21 -50.78
N LYS A 102 11.14 2.03 -49.76
CA LYS A 102 12.15 1.69 -48.77
C LYS A 102 11.55 0.86 -47.64
N GLU A 103 12.03 -0.37 -47.47
CA GLU A 103 11.70 -1.20 -46.34
C GLU A 103 12.21 -0.54 -45.05
N THR A 104 11.31 -0.02 -44.22
CA THR A 104 11.64 0.41 -42.87
C THR A 104 11.50 -0.76 -41.90
N VAL A 105 12.61 -1.31 -41.45
CA VAL A 105 12.61 -2.31 -40.36
C VAL A 105 12.06 -1.62 -39.11
N ARG A 106 10.85 -2.01 -38.70
CA ARG A 106 10.24 -1.53 -37.47
C ARG A 106 11.12 -1.96 -36.29
N LYS A 107 11.72 -0.99 -35.60
CA LYS A 107 12.53 -1.28 -34.41
C LYS A 107 11.58 -1.71 -33.31
N LEU A 108 11.68 -2.98 -32.88
CA LEU A 108 10.89 -3.52 -31.77
C LEU A 108 11.29 -2.82 -30.47
N PRO A 109 10.32 -2.61 -29.55
CA PRO A 109 10.63 -2.10 -28.23
C PRO A 109 11.50 -3.11 -27.47
N LYS A 110 12.31 -2.62 -26.54
CA LYS A 110 13.11 -3.47 -25.65
C LYS A 110 12.36 -3.97 -24.45
N LYS A 111 11.26 -3.28 -24.09
CA LYS A 111 10.43 -3.52 -22.92
C LYS A 111 8.96 -3.33 -23.26
N LEU A 112 8.10 -4.10 -22.60
CA LEU A 112 6.65 -3.89 -22.58
C LEU A 112 6.17 -3.66 -21.16
N ARG A 113 5.13 -2.85 -21.00
CA ARG A 113 4.45 -2.62 -19.75
C ARG A 113 3.00 -3.08 -19.87
N PHE A 114 2.58 -3.87 -18.89
CA PHE A 114 1.22 -4.36 -18.75
C PHE A 114 0.59 -3.74 -17.51
N LEU A 115 -0.66 -3.30 -17.63
CA LEU A 115 -1.41 -2.66 -16.56
C LEU A 115 -2.79 -3.31 -16.45
N TRP A 116 -3.32 -3.43 -15.25
CA TRP A 116 -4.67 -3.93 -14.98
C TRP A 116 -5.32 -3.21 -13.81
N GLN A 117 -6.63 -3.38 -13.67
CA GLN A 117 -7.34 -2.84 -12.50
C GLN A 117 -6.97 -3.65 -11.26
N PRO A 118 -6.64 -3.02 -10.13
CA PRO A 118 -6.29 -3.73 -8.92
C PRO A 118 -7.49 -4.54 -8.41
N VAL A 119 -7.21 -5.75 -7.92
CA VAL A 119 -8.18 -6.61 -7.25
C VAL A 119 -8.09 -6.33 -5.75
N ALA A 120 -9.23 -6.13 -5.10
CA ALA A 120 -9.29 -5.90 -3.67
C ALA A 120 -8.65 -7.05 -2.88
N ASP A 121 -7.83 -6.70 -1.89
CA ASP A 121 -7.15 -7.63 -0.98
C ASP A 121 -6.25 -8.67 -1.68
N ALA A 122 -5.83 -8.41 -2.91
CA ALA A 122 -4.79 -9.18 -3.56
C ALA A 122 -3.44 -8.92 -2.86
N VAL A 123 -2.77 -9.97 -2.42
CA VAL A 123 -1.41 -9.84 -1.86
C VAL A 123 -0.38 -9.69 -2.98
N ARG A 124 -0.58 -10.43 -4.07
CA ARG A 124 0.23 -10.41 -5.28
C ARG A 124 -0.58 -10.88 -6.47
N TYR A 125 0.03 -10.87 -7.64
CA TYR A 125 -0.60 -11.33 -8.86
C TYR A 125 0.26 -12.41 -9.54
N GLU A 126 -0.43 -13.36 -10.18
CA GLU A 126 0.15 -14.22 -11.19
C GLU A 126 -0.15 -13.62 -12.56
N PHE A 127 0.92 -13.24 -13.25
CA PHE A 127 0.89 -12.71 -14.60
C PHE A 127 1.42 -13.78 -15.57
N VAL A 128 0.70 -14.05 -16.66
CA VAL A 128 1.14 -15.00 -17.68
C VAL A 128 1.03 -14.41 -19.07
N ILE A 129 1.95 -14.84 -19.97
CA ILE A 129 1.80 -14.67 -21.41
C ILE A 129 1.68 -16.06 -22.03
N GLU A 130 0.73 -16.21 -22.94
CA GLU A 130 0.39 -17.45 -23.62
C GLU A 130 0.52 -17.29 -25.12
N GLU A 131 1.04 -18.34 -25.78
CA GLU A 131 1.00 -18.48 -27.21
C GLU A 131 -0.33 -19.14 -27.61
N GLY A 132 -1.05 -18.53 -28.57
CA GLY A 132 -2.38 -18.95 -28.97
C GLY A 132 -3.48 -18.55 -27.97
N ALA A 133 -4.72 -18.89 -28.29
CA ALA A 133 -5.89 -18.60 -27.47
C ALA A 133 -6.72 -19.86 -27.17
N GLY A 134 -7.49 -19.84 -26.08
CA GLY A 134 -8.39 -20.91 -25.67
C GLY A 134 -7.70 -22.08 -24.96
N GLU A 135 -8.30 -23.26 -24.99
CA GLU A 135 -7.86 -24.44 -24.20
C GLU A 135 -6.48 -24.99 -24.62
N LYS A 136 -6.01 -24.65 -25.82
CA LYS A 136 -4.70 -25.09 -26.34
C LYS A 136 -3.62 -24.03 -26.17
N ALA A 137 -3.91 -22.94 -25.47
CA ALA A 137 -2.94 -21.88 -25.20
C ALA A 137 -1.78 -22.42 -24.34
N LYS A 138 -0.54 -22.11 -24.75
CA LYS A 138 0.68 -22.54 -24.07
C LYS A 138 1.29 -21.37 -23.32
N VAL A 139 1.52 -21.51 -22.01
CA VAL A 139 2.19 -20.48 -21.21
C VAL A 139 3.67 -20.41 -21.63
N VAL A 140 4.08 -19.24 -22.12
CA VAL A 140 5.46 -18.94 -22.55
C VAL A 140 6.20 -18.02 -21.56
N TYR A 141 5.47 -17.32 -20.69
CA TYR A 141 6.00 -16.52 -19.60
C TYR A 141 5.08 -16.59 -18.41
N ARG A 142 5.64 -16.69 -17.21
CA ARG A 142 4.90 -16.67 -15.94
C ARG A 142 5.70 -15.90 -14.89
N ASP A 143 5.01 -15.03 -14.14
CA ASP A 143 5.52 -14.36 -12.95
C ASP A 143 4.44 -14.38 -11.87
N THR A 144 4.75 -14.96 -10.71
CA THR A 144 3.86 -15.06 -9.54
C THR A 144 4.21 -14.07 -8.43
N HIS A 145 5.17 -13.17 -8.68
CA HIS A 145 5.69 -12.21 -7.69
C HIS A 145 5.47 -10.76 -8.10
N VAL A 146 4.34 -10.47 -8.74
CA VAL A 146 3.96 -9.11 -9.11
C VAL A 146 3.15 -8.50 -7.98
N PHE A 147 3.70 -7.53 -7.27
CA PHE A 147 3.11 -6.91 -6.08
C PHE A 147 2.42 -5.57 -6.34
N ASN A 148 2.20 -5.21 -7.60
CA ASN A 148 1.44 -4.03 -8.00
C ASN A 148 0.51 -4.41 -9.16
N ASN A 149 -0.37 -3.52 -9.56
CA ASN A 149 -1.32 -3.73 -10.65
C ASN A 149 -0.72 -3.47 -12.04
N GLY A 150 0.53 -3.85 -12.22
CA GLY A 150 1.24 -3.81 -13.49
C GLY A 150 2.66 -4.39 -13.39
N VAL A 151 3.22 -4.69 -14.55
CA VAL A 151 4.58 -5.26 -14.68
C VAL A 151 5.27 -4.72 -15.93
N GLU A 152 6.57 -4.51 -15.85
CA GLU A 152 7.44 -4.21 -16.99
C GLU A 152 8.33 -5.40 -17.31
N ILE A 153 8.32 -5.85 -18.56
CA ILE A 153 9.05 -7.05 -19.01
C ILE A 153 10.05 -6.65 -20.10
N ALA A 154 11.32 -7.07 -19.92
CA ALA A 154 12.32 -6.98 -20.98
C ALA A 154 12.07 -8.03 -22.06
N LEU A 155 12.23 -7.63 -23.31
CA LEU A 155 11.99 -8.48 -24.49
C LEU A 155 13.27 -9.14 -25.01
N ALA A 156 14.44 -8.76 -24.52
CA ALA A 156 15.70 -9.30 -25.00
C ALA A 156 15.77 -10.84 -24.85
N GLY A 157 16.11 -11.53 -25.91
CA GLY A 157 16.24 -13.00 -25.97
C GLY A 157 14.91 -13.76 -25.94
N ARG A 158 13.77 -13.08 -26.13
CA ARG A 158 12.44 -13.70 -26.16
C ARG A 158 11.88 -13.70 -27.57
N GLY A 159 11.74 -14.87 -28.18
CA GLY A 159 11.26 -15.06 -29.55
C GLY A 159 9.75 -14.96 -29.76
N TRP A 160 8.96 -14.58 -28.74
CA TRP A 160 7.52 -14.61 -28.72
C TRP A 160 6.86 -13.23 -28.96
N LEU A 161 7.32 -12.46 -29.93
CA LEU A 161 6.85 -11.10 -30.20
C LEU A 161 6.01 -11.01 -31.47
N ASP A 162 5.13 -11.96 -31.68
CA ASP A 162 4.21 -11.94 -32.82
C ASP A 162 2.75 -11.72 -32.38
N ALA A 163 1.86 -11.61 -33.37
CA ALA A 163 0.45 -11.30 -33.17
C ALA A 163 -0.35 -12.43 -32.47
N ASN A 164 0.27 -13.52 -32.07
CA ASN A 164 -0.41 -14.70 -31.53
C ASN A 164 -0.26 -14.84 -30.01
N HIS A 165 0.27 -13.82 -29.33
CA HIS A 165 0.47 -13.88 -27.90
C HIS A 165 -0.60 -13.09 -27.15
N TYR A 166 -1.03 -13.65 -26.02
CA TYR A 166 -2.04 -13.08 -25.14
C TYR A 166 -1.52 -13.06 -23.71
N TRP A 167 -1.93 -12.09 -22.92
CA TRP A 167 -1.61 -12.02 -21.52
C TRP A 167 -2.87 -12.11 -20.66
N ARG A 168 -2.70 -12.65 -19.48
CA ARG A 168 -3.73 -12.74 -18.45
C ARG A 168 -3.10 -12.54 -17.07
N VAL A 169 -3.93 -12.13 -16.13
CA VAL A 169 -3.53 -11.95 -14.72
C VAL A 169 -4.61 -12.45 -13.79
N ARG A 170 -4.21 -12.97 -12.64
CA ARG A 170 -5.12 -13.26 -11.53
C ARG A 170 -4.53 -12.83 -10.20
N ALA A 171 -5.40 -12.51 -9.23
CA ALA A 171 -4.99 -12.17 -7.87
C ALA A 171 -4.68 -13.43 -7.07
N LEU A 172 -3.65 -13.36 -6.24
CA LEU A 172 -3.24 -14.39 -5.31
C LEU A 172 -3.31 -13.86 -3.87
N ASP A 173 -3.55 -14.77 -2.92
CA ASP A 173 -3.40 -14.51 -1.50
C ASP A 173 -1.92 -14.63 -1.04
N TYR A 174 -1.69 -14.56 0.27
CA TYR A 174 -0.35 -14.71 0.84
C TYR A 174 0.25 -16.10 0.56
N ASP A 175 -0.55 -17.15 0.65
CA ASP A 175 -0.14 -18.54 0.43
C ASP A 175 0.03 -18.90 -1.06
N GLY A 176 -0.31 -17.98 -1.98
CA GLY A 176 -0.26 -18.19 -3.43
C GLY A 176 -1.52 -18.80 -4.01
N ASN A 177 -2.59 -18.96 -3.22
CA ASN A 177 -3.87 -19.44 -3.72
C ASN A 177 -4.56 -18.35 -4.54
N ALA A 178 -5.29 -18.77 -5.59
CA ALA A 178 -6.03 -17.83 -6.43
C ALA A 178 -7.21 -17.21 -5.67
N ARG A 179 -7.23 -15.87 -5.60
CA ARG A 179 -8.36 -15.08 -5.10
C ARG A 179 -9.33 -14.64 -6.20
N SER A 180 -8.90 -14.71 -7.45
CA SER A 180 -9.73 -14.45 -8.61
C SER A 180 -9.46 -15.46 -9.71
N PRO A 181 -10.39 -15.68 -10.65
CA PRO A 181 -10.06 -16.33 -11.91
C PRO A 181 -9.03 -15.47 -12.67
N PHE A 182 -8.39 -16.05 -13.69
CA PHE A 182 -7.66 -15.28 -14.66
C PHE A 182 -8.60 -14.31 -15.40
N THR A 183 -8.09 -13.12 -15.74
CA THR A 183 -8.76 -12.22 -16.66
C THR A 183 -9.00 -12.89 -18.02
N PRO A 184 -9.95 -12.42 -18.82
CA PRO A 184 -10.01 -12.79 -20.24
C PRO A 184 -8.64 -12.53 -20.91
N PRO A 185 -8.25 -13.35 -21.91
CA PRO A 185 -7.01 -13.12 -22.64
C PRO A 185 -7.05 -11.78 -23.38
N ALA A 186 -6.01 -10.95 -23.20
CA ALA A 186 -5.82 -9.72 -23.94
C ALA A 186 -4.60 -9.87 -24.85
N ALA A 187 -4.71 -9.44 -26.10
CA ALA A 187 -3.61 -9.52 -27.05
C ALA A 187 -2.39 -8.74 -26.57
N VAL A 188 -1.20 -9.28 -26.79
CA VAL A 188 0.05 -8.55 -26.55
C VAL A 188 0.26 -7.55 -27.66
N GLU A 189 0.11 -6.25 -27.34
CA GLU A 189 0.30 -5.17 -28.28
C GLU A 189 1.75 -4.65 -28.19
N LEU A 190 2.44 -4.65 -29.32
CA LEU A 190 3.78 -4.08 -29.39
C LEU A 190 3.70 -2.56 -29.47
N ALA A 191 4.11 -1.90 -28.40
CA ALA A 191 4.26 -0.45 -28.40
C ALA A 191 5.36 -0.01 -29.40
N GLU A 192 5.21 1.17 -29.98
CA GLU A 192 6.24 1.71 -30.89
C GLU A 192 7.54 2.08 -30.18
N LYS A 193 7.46 2.36 -28.89
CA LYS A 193 8.58 2.82 -28.05
C LYS A 193 8.55 2.14 -26.69
N ASP A 194 9.73 2.04 -26.10
CA ASP A 194 9.89 1.59 -24.70
C ASP A 194 9.13 2.53 -23.75
N PRO A 195 8.61 2.02 -22.62
CA PRO A 195 8.14 2.85 -21.53
C PRO A 195 9.23 3.84 -21.08
N ALA A 196 8.96 5.13 -21.21
CA ALA A 196 9.97 6.18 -21.03
C ALA A 196 10.23 6.53 -19.56
N ALA A 197 9.28 6.23 -18.66
CA ALA A 197 9.29 6.62 -17.26
C ALA A 197 8.48 5.64 -16.40
N PRO A 198 8.64 5.61 -15.05
CA PRO A 198 7.75 4.91 -14.16
C PRO A 198 6.28 5.32 -14.37
N HIS A 199 5.35 4.41 -14.13
CA HIS A 199 3.91 4.69 -14.21
C HIS A 199 3.34 4.85 -12.80
N PRO A 200 2.87 6.05 -12.40
CA PRO A 200 2.27 6.28 -11.09
C PRO A 200 1.00 5.46 -10.87
N THR A 201 0.82 4.95 -9.65
CA THR A 201 -0.34 4.13 -9.27
C THR A 201 -1.09 4.60 -8.03
N SER A 202 -0.66 5.67 -7.37
CA SER A 202 -1.40 6.28 -6.25
C SER A 202 -2.78 6.76 -6.69
N GLU A 203 -3.78 6.52 -5.83
CA GLU A 203 -5.19 6.73 -6.18
C GLU A 203 -5.79 8.01 -5.56
N PHE A 204 -4.99 9.08 -5.36
CA PHE A 204 -5.44 10.32 -4.73
C PHE A 204 -6.64 10.98 -5.43
N GLN A 205 -6.77 10.81 -6.75
CA GLN A 205 -7.91 11.31 -7.52
C GLN A 205 -9.23 10.59 -7.19
N LYS A 206 -9.18 9.45 -6.52
CA LYS A 206 -10.37 8.73 -6.03
C LYS A 206 -10.79 9.15 -4.62
N MET A 207 -9.97 9.97 -3.94
CA MET A 207 -10.21 10.47 -2.59
C MET A 207 -10.78 11.89 -2.65
N ASP A 208 -11.66 12.28 -1.70
CA ASP A 208 -12.15 13.67 -1.61
C ASP A 208 -11.07 14.63 -1.12
N TYR A 209 -10.22 14.12 -0.24
CA TYR A 209 -9.04 14.80 0.28
C TYR A 209 -7.84 13.87 0.17
N VAL A 210 -6.71 14.38 -0.30
CA VAL A 210 -5.44 13.67 -0.17
C VAL A 210 -5.15 13.44 1.31
N PRO A 211 -4.58 12.29 1.73
CA PRO A 211 -4.11 12.11 3.11
C PRO A 211 -3.14 13.20 3.53
N LEU A 212 -3.08 13.52 4.83
CA LEU A 212 -2.11 14.50 5.35
C LEU A 212 -0.66 14.10 5.04
N TYR A 213 -0.39 12.80 5.06
CA TYR A 213 0.89 12.17 4.78
C TYR A 213 0.77 11.25 3.56
N PRO A 214 0.90 11.75 2.34
CA PRO A 214 0.70 10.95 1.14
C PRO A 214 1.73 9.84 0.99
N THR A 215 1.33 8.75 0.35
CA THR A 215 2.22 7.69 -0.12
C THR A 215 2.21 7.65 -1.63
N TYR A 216 3.37 7.75 -2.24
CA TYR A 216 3.53 7.70 -3.69
C TYR A 216 3.85 6.28 -4.12
N SER A 217 3.21 5.80 -5.19
CA SER A 217 3.45 4.45 -5.73
C SER A 217 3.51 4.45 -7.25
N TRP A 218 4.20 3.44 -7.80
CA TRP A 218 4.43 3.31 -9.24
C TRP A 218 4.67 1.87 -9.65
N ILE A 219 4.51 1.58 -10.94
CA ILE A 219 4.96 0.32 -11.53
C ILE A 219 6.49 0.34 -11.62
N PRO A 220 7.18 -0.70 -11.11
CA PRO A 220 8.63 -0.78 -11.11
C PRO A 220 9.21 -0.80 -12.52
N VAL A 221 10.31 -0.08 -12.70
CA VAL A 221 11.09 -0.06 -13.94
C VAL A 221 12.18 -1.12 -13.85
N GLN A 222 12.27 -1.95 -14.87
CA GLN A 222 13.28 -3.00 -14.91
C GLN A 222 14.69 -2.41 -14.94
N GLY A 223 15.54 -2.88 -14.02
CA GLY A 223 16.92 -2.41 -13.85
C GLY A 223 17.07 -1.22 -12.90
N ALA A 224 15.97 -0.70 -12.34
CA ALA A 224 16.05 0.32 -11.30
C ALA A 224 16.62 -0.25 -10.00
N ALA A 225 17.54 0.48 -9.39
CA ALA A 225 18.07 0.21 -8.05
C ALA A 225 17.44 1.14 -7.00
N GLU A 226 17.04 2.33 -7.41
CA GLU A 226 16.42 3.35 -6.57
C GLU A 226 15.48 4.21 -7.42
N TYR A 227 14.56 4.91 -6.76
CA TYR A 227 13.68 5.89 -7.38
C TYR A 227 13.86 7.24 -6.70
N GLU A 228 13.79 8.30 -7.50
CA GLU A 228 13.77 9.67 -7.05
C GLU A 228 12.38 10.26 -7.26
N VAL A 229 11.74 10.71 -6.17
CA VAL A 229 10.42 11.35 -6.18
C VAL A 229 10.59 12.81 -5.89
N SER A 230 10.09 13.68 -6.75
CA SER A 230 10.09 15.13 -6.54
C SER A 230 8.67 15.62 -6.28
N VAL A 231 8.52 16.44 -5.25
CA VAL A 231 7.25 17.00 -4.79
C VAL A 231 7.29 18.53 -4.95
N TRP A 232 6.25 19.07 -5.56
CA TRP A 232 6.19 20.45 -5.99
C TRP A 232 4.92 21.13 -5.53
N LYS A 233 5.00 22.40 -5.18
CA LYS A 233 3.85 23.28 -4.99
C LYS A 233 3.65 24.11 -6.25
N ARG A 234 2.42 24.14 -6.79
CA ARG A 234 2.08 25.03 -7.90
C ARG A 234 2.04 26.47 -7.42
N GLY A 235 2.91 27.30 -7.97
CA GLY A 235 2.89 28.76 -7.76
C GLY A 235 1.93 29.45 -8.73
N ARG A 236 1.78 30.76 -8.58
CA ARG A 236 0.99 31.59 -9.53
C ARG A 236 1.69 31.73 -10.87
N THR A 237 3.01 31.86 -10.89
CA THR A 237 3.84 31.97 -12.07
C THR A 237 4.64 30.73 -12.34
N GLU A 238 5.42 30.28 -11.35
CA GLU A 238 6.30 29.13 -11.46
C GLU A 238 6.05 28.15 -10.31
N PRO A 239 6.19 26.84 -10.54
CA PRO A 239 6.14 25.83 -9.50
C PRO A 239 7.40 25.89 -8.64
N ALA A 240 7.26 25.67 -7.34
CA ALA A 240 8.38 25.56 -6.39
C ALA A 240 8.59 24.10 -5.97
N LEU A 241 9.83 23.63 -6.07
CA LEU A 241 10.22 22.34 -5.50
C LEU A 241 10.11 22.43 -3.97
N LEU A 242 9.32 21.52 -3.36
CA LEU A 242 9.25 21.43 -1.90
C LEU A 242 10.37 20.57 -1.35
N HIS A 243 10.45 19.33 -1.82
CA HIS A 243 11.47 18.37 -1.38
C HIS A 243 11.63 17.23 -2.39
N MET A 244 12.69 16.47 -2.17
CA MET A 244 13.01 15.25 -2.89
C MET A 244 13.00 14.09 -1.92
N LEU A 245 12.48 12.94 -2.38
CA LEU A 245 12.49 11.69 -1.64
C LEU A 245 13.16 10.60 -2.48
N TYR A 246 13.71 9.61 -1.80
CA TYR A 246 14.37 8.47 -2.46
C TYR A 246 13.80 7.16 -1.90
N ALA A 247 13.51 6.21 -2.77
CA ALA A 247 12.96 4.91 -2.40
C ALA A 247 13.58 3.79 -3.22
N THR A 248 13.81 2.65 -2.59
CA THR A 248 14.29 1.43 -3.24
C THR A 248 13.18 0.43 -3.50
N ASP A 249 11.94 0.81 -3.20
CA ASP A 249 10.74 -0.01 -3.30
C ASP A 249 9.73 0.59 -4.30
N LEU A 250 8.56 -0.02 -4.39
CA LEU A 250 7.43 0.36 -5.27
C LEU A 250 6.65 1.55 -4.73
N THR A 251 6.92 1.97 -3.50
CA THR A 251 6.22 3.03 -2.79
C THR A 251 7.19 3.92 -2.03
N CYS A 252 6.77 5.14 -1.76
CA CYS A 252 7.50 6.12 -0.97
C CYS A 252 6.53 6.85 -0.04
N TYR A 253 6.71 6.68 1.27
CA TYR A 253 5.98 7.45 2.27
C TYR A 253 6.54 8.87 2.35
N ASP A 254 5.64 9.86 2.25
CA ASP A 254 6.01 11.24 2.50
C ASP A 254 5.73 11.59 3.95
N THR A 255 6.79 11.85 4.71
CA THR A 255 6.69 12.26 6.11
C THR A 255 6.42 13.76 6.28
N TYR A 256 6.33 14.50 5.18
CA TYR A 256 5.93 15.90 5.19
C TYR A 256 4.40 15.99 5.32
N GLY A 257 3.93 16.63 6.39
CA GLY A 257 2.49 16.86 6.60
C GLY A 257 1.97 18.00 5.73
N PHE A 258 1.12 17.69 4.76
CA PHE A 258 0.52 18.69 3.86
C PHE A 258 -0.64 19.44 4.53
N ALA A 259 -0.31 20.31 5.49
CA ALA A 259 -1.28 21.13 6.22
C ALA A 259 -1.56 22.51 5.58
N THR A 260 -0.77 22.94 4.60
CA THR A 260 -0.95 24.23 3.92
C THR A 260 -1.85 24.06 2.69
N PRO A 261 -2.98 24.78 2.58
CA PRO A 261 -3.84 24.72 1.40
C PRO A 261 -3.12 25.12 0.12
N GLY A 262 -3.49 24.45 -0.98
CA GLY A 262 -2.91 24.73 -2.29
C GLY A 262 -2.89 23.53 -3.21
N ASN A 263 -2.41 23.77 -4.42
CA ASN A 263 -2.25 22.77 -5.45
C ASN A 263 -0.81 22.30 -5.50
N TYR A 264 -0.64 20.99 -5.52
CA TYR A 264 0.64 20.30 -5.52
C TYR A 264 0.68 19.28 -6.63
N TYR A 265 1.87 18.76 -6.92
CA TYR A 265 2.05 17.57 -7.75
C TYR A 265 3.35 16.87 -7.38
N TRP A 266 3.41 15.61 -7.68
CA TRP A 266 4.63 14.82 -7.58
C TRP A 266 4.90 14.11 -8.91
N LYS A 267 6.14 13.67 -9.09
CA LYS A 267 6.61 12.84 -10.20
C LYS A 267 7.79 11.99 -9.74
N VAL A 268 8.05 10.92 -10.48
CA VAL A 268 9.07 9.93 -10.12
C VAL A 268 9.92 9.55 -11.34
N ARG A 269 11.19 9.25 -11.11
CA ARG A 269 12.09 8.62 -12.10
C ARG A 269 12.89 7.51 -11.48
N ALA A 270 13.36 6.57 -12.32
CA ALA A 270 14.19 5.44 -11.92
C ALA A 270 15.68 5.78 -12.04
N LEU A 271 16.46 5.31 -11.07
CA LEU A 271 17.90 5.45 -10.98
C LEU A 271 18.58 4.07 -10.97
N ASP A 272 19.79 3.98 -11.48
CA ASP A 272 20.66 2.82 -11.32
C ASP A 272 21.38 2.79 -9.97
N ALA A 273 22.25 1.79 -9.75
CA ALA A 273 23.01 1.65 -8.52
C ALA A 273 24.05 2.78 -8.28
N ALA A 274 24.41 3.52 -9.31
CA ALA A 274 25.28 4.68 -9.24
C ALA A 274 24.48 6.00 -9.10
N ARG A 275 23.16 5.88 -8.88
CA ARG A 275 22.18 7.01 -8.82
C ARG A 275 22.11 7.82 -10.11
N GLN A 276 22.44 7.21 -11.26
CA GLN A 276 22.24 7.86 -12.54
C GLN A 276 20.83 7.56 -13.07
N PRO A 277 20.15 8.53 -13.67
CA PRO A 277 18.82 8.32 -14.22
C PRO A 277 18.84 7.29 -15.37
N ILE A 278 18.02 6.25 -15.24
CA ILE A 278 17.79 5.23 -16.30
C ILE A 278 16.41 5.38 -16.95
N SER A 279 15.61 6.36 -16.48
CA SER A 279 14.33 6.73 -17.08
C SER A 279 14.17 8.24 -17.12
N GLY A 280 13.21 8.74 -17.92
CA GLY A 280 12.64 10.07 -17.76
C GLY A 280 11.81 10.19 -16.48
N TRP A 281 11.37 11.41 -16.18
CA TRP A 281 10.36 11.67 -15.19
C TRP A 281 8.99 11.16 -15.65
N SER A 282 8.20 10.62 -14.72
CA SER A 282 6.80 10.32 -14.94
C SER A 282 5.99 11.60 -15.28
N GLU A 283 4.76 11.43 -15.68
CA GLU A 283 3.79 12.53 -15.69
C GLU A 283 3.66 13.17 -14.30
N ASN A 284 3.21 14.42 -14.28
CA ASN A 284 2.89 15.10 -13.04
C ASN A 284 1.58 14.55 -12.47
N VAL A 285 1.60 13.99 -11.28
CA VAL A 285 0.40 13.52 -10.56
C VAL A 285 -0.08 14.63 -9.63
N PRO A 286 -1.17 15.34 -9.96
CA PRO A 286 -1.64 16.47 -9.17
C PRO A 286 -2.42 16.01 -7.95
N PHE A 287 -2.40 16.83 -6.88
CA PHE A 287 -3.29 16.72 -5.74
C PHE A 287 -3.55 18.11 -5.13
N GLU A 288 -4.66 18.24 -4.42
CA GLU A 288 -5.07 19.48 -3.78
C GLU A 288 -5.22 19.31 -2.28
N VAL A 289 -4.68 20.27 -1.51
CA VAL A 289 -4.89 20.39 -0.07
C VAL A 289 -5.91 21.47 0.20
N LYS A 290 -7.05 21.09 0.80
CA LYS A 290 -8.14 21.97 1.13
C LYS A 290 -8.21 22.24 2.63
N SER A 291 -8.53 23.46 3.00
CA SER A 291 -8.83 23.90 4.38
C SER A 291 -9.73 25.15 4.33
N PRO A 292 -10.70 25.33 5.25
CA PRO A 292 -11.05 24.40 6.34
C PRO A 292 -11.73 23.13 5.84
N VAL A 293 -11.80 22.09 6.70
CA VAL A 293 -12.61 20.90 6.47
C VAL A 293 -13.68 20.77 7.56
N THR A 294 -14.79 20.10 7.26
CA THR A 294 -15.87 19.96 8.24
C THR A 294 -15.61 18.78 9.19
N VAL A 295 -15.17 17.66 8.66
CA VAL A 295 -14.87 16.44 9.40
C VAL A 295 -13.43 16.00 9.10
N ALA A 296 -12.72 15.62 10.14
CA ALA A 296 -11.39 15.00 10.00
C ALA A 296 -11.29 13.74 10.86
N ALA A 297 -10.32 12.89 10.57
CA ALA A 297 -10.03 11.65 11.30
C ALA A 297 -8.57 11.62 11.73
N LEU A 298 -8.31 11.50 13.02
CA LEU A 298 -7.00 11.38 13.63
C LEU A 298 -6.80 9.92 14.06
N GLY A 299 -5.71 9.29 13.65
CA GLY A 299 -5.44 7.91 13.99
C GLY A 299 -4.08 7.41 13.52
N ASP A 300 -3.89 6.11 13.65
CA ASP A 300 -2.69 5.37 13.24
C ASP A 300 -2.79 4.86 11.78
N SER A 301 -2.11 3.73 11.48
CA SER A 301 -2.14 3.11 10.14
C SER A 301 -3.54 2.70 9.67
N ILE A 302 -4.45 2.37 10.60
CA ILE A 302 -5.82 1.98 10.24
C ILE A 302 -6.57 3.16 9.64
N THR A 303 -6.38 4.36 10.16
CA THR A 303 -6.91 5.61 9.61
C THR A 303 -6.09 6.09 8.41
N HIS A 304 -4.74 5.98 8.45
CA HIS A 304 -3.89 6.43 7.36
C HIS A 304 -4.18 5.70 6.03
N GLY A 305 -4.68 4.45 6.08
CA GLY A 305 -5.05 3.67 4.90
C GLY A 305 -4.27 2.37 4.74
N GLY A 306 -3.52 1.93 5.76
CA GLY A 306 -2.87 0.61 5.75
C GLY A 306 -3.91 -0.51 5.71
N GLY A 307 -3.70 -1.46 4.81
CA GLY A 307 -4.55 -2.64 4.65
C GLY A 307 -3.85 -3.66 3.76
N ALA A 308 -4.28 -4.89 3.70
CA ALA A 308 -3.61 -6.06 3.16
C ALA A 308 -2.07 -5.95 3.23
N ILE A 309 -1.35 -6.99 3.36
CA ILE A 309 0.08 -6.95 3.76
C ILE A 309 1.02 -6.13 2.86
N VAL A 310 0.62 -5.83 1.63
CA VAL A 310 1.47 -5.18 0.61
C VAL A 310 1.02 -3.78 0.21
N TYR A 311 -0.15 -3.33 0.64
CA TYR A 311 -0.68 -2.05 0.24
C TYR A 311 -0.53 -1.00 1.33
N GLY A 312 0.03 0.12 0.95
CA GLY A 312 0.13 1.32 1.77
C GLY A 312 -1.06 2.27 1.59
N PRO A 313 -0.99 3.45 2.20
CA PRO A 313 -2.04 4.47 2.14
C PRO A 313 -2.16 5.17 0.77
N ASP A 314 -1.67 4.59 -0.30
CA ASP A 314 -1.80 5.06 -1.68
C ASP A 314 -3.06 4.54 -2.39
N ARG A 315 -3.80 3.60 -1.75
CA ARG A 315 -4.96 2.92 -2.33
C ARG A 315 -6.25 3.33 -1.65
N ALA A 316 -7.15 3.95 -2.40
CA ALA A 316 -8.43 4.46 -1.90
C ALA A 316 -9.32 3.39 -1.25
N ILE A 317 -9.20 2.12 -1.63
CA ILE A 317 -9.97 1.02 -1.03
C ILE A 317 -9.57 0.71 0.42
N TYR A 318 -8.38 1.15 0.87
CA TYR A 318 -7.92 0.99 2.25
C TYR A 318 -8.03 2.28 3.07
N ASP A 319 -8.48 3.36 2.45
CA ASP A 319 -8.86 4.60 3.11
C ASP A 319 -10.35 4.53 3.46
N TRP A 320 -10.68 4.23 4.73
CA TRP A 320 -12.06 4.04 5.16
C TRP A 320 -12.91 5.33 4.99
N GLU A 321 -12.30 6.49 4.99
CA GLU A 321 -12.94 7.77 4.77
C GLU A 321 -13.61 7.87 3.38
N THR A 322 -13.11 7.11 2.40
CA THR A 322 -13.69 7.07 1.05
C THR A 322 -15.08 6.44 1.02
N TYR A 323 -15.42 5.62 2.01
CA TYR A 323 -16.72 4.96 2.12
C TYR A 323 -17.77 5.77 2.91
N ALA A 324 -17.38 6.89 3.51
CA ALA A 324 -18.34 7.79 4.16
C ALA A 324 -19.24 8.47 3.12
N ALA A 325 -20.45 8.89 3.50
CA ALA A 325 -21.38 9.61 2.64
C ALA A 325 -21.00 11.09 2.39
N PHE A 326 -19.96 11.57 3.04
CA PHE A 326 -19.44 12.94 2.95
C PHE A 326 -17.91 12.93 3.11
N PRO A 327 -17.23 14.01 2.68
CA PRO A 327 -15.79 14.10 2.77
C PRO A 327 -15.27 14.10 4.21
N ILE A 328 -14.30 13.23 4.52
CA ILE A 328 -13.56 13.20 5.79
C ILE A 328 -12.07 13.37 5.48
N LYS A 329 -11.40 14.32 6.13
CA LYS A 329 -9.95 14.54 5.96
C LYS A 329 -9.17 13.52 6.78
N ASN A 330 -8.41 12.70 6.10
CA ASN A 330 -7.51 11.73 6.69
C ASN A 330 -6.28 12.44 7.29
N LEU A 331 -6.13 12.37 8.63
CA LEU A 331 -4.98 12.85 9.40
C LEU A 331 -4.26 11.67 10.10
N GLY A 332 -4.42 10.45 9.57
CA GLY A 332 -3.75 9.26 10.07
C GLY A 332 -2.24 9.30 9.80
N TYR A 333 -1.45 8.63 10.64
CA TYR A 333 -0.03 8.38 10.42
C TYR A 333 0.31 6.94 10.85
N SER A 334 0.87 6.17 9.91
CA SER A 334 1.19 4.76 10.15
C SER A 334 2.23 4.60 11.25
N GLY A 335 1.91 3.74 12.23
CA GLY A 335 2.77 3.47 13.38
C GLY A 335 2.50 4.34 14.62
N ASP A 336 1.63 5.34 14.54
CA ASP A 336 1.33 6.19 15.67
C ASP A 336 0.83 5.42 16.89
N THR A 337 1.39 5.77 18.05
CA THR A 337 0.79 5.55 19.35
C THR A 337 -0.09 6.75 19.71
N VAL A 338 -0.92 6.62 20.75
CA VAL A 338 -1.76 7.76 21.19
C VAL A 338 -0.92 8.97 21.63
N GLU A 339 0.28 8.76 22.16
CA GLU A 339 1.24 9.81 22.53
C GLU A 339 1.73 10.56 21.29
N ALA A 340 2.03 9.84 20.20
CA ALA A 340 2.42 10.45 18.93
C ALA A 340 1.26 11.24 18.33
N MET A 341 0.04 10.71 18.39
CA MET A 341 -1.18 11.42 17.97
C MET A 341 -1.37 12.72 18.76
N GLU A 342 -1.18 12.68 20.09
CA GLU A 342 -1.26 13.86 20.95
C GLU A 342 -0.18 14.89 20.59
N ALA A 343 1.05 14.46 20.39
CA ALA A 343 2.20 15.34 20.12
C ALA A 343 2.06 16.11 18.80
N ARG A 344 1.36 15.53 17.80
CA ARG A 344 1.16 16.20 16.51
C ARG A 344 -0.19 16.92 16.37
N PHE A 345 -1.03 16.94 17.40
CA PHE A 345 -2.39 17.48 17.34
C PHE A 345 -2.41 18.92 16.83
N GLU A 346 -1.64 19.82 17.42
CA GLU A 346 -1.63 21.24 17.05
C GLU A 346 -1.15 21.47 15.62
N ARG A 347 -0.12 20.73 15.20
CA ARG A 347 0.48 20.84 13.87
C ARG A 347 -0.43 20.28 12.78
N ASP A 348 -1.13 19.18 13.05
CA ASP A 348 -1.79 18.37 12.04
C ASP A 348 -3.30 18.52 12.02
N VAL A 349 -3.93 18.88 13.16
CA VAL A 349 -5.39 19.04 13.27
C VAL A 349 -5.80 20.49 13.10
N LEU A 350 -5.17 21.40 13.83
CA LEU A 350 -5.64 22.79 13.91
C LEU A 350 -5.60 23.57 12.59
N PRO A 351 -4.65 23.33 11.66
CA PRO A 351 -4.68 24.00 10.35
C PRO A 351 -5.94 23.73 9.54
N PHE A 352 -6.60 22.59 9.74
CA PHE A 352 -7.83 22.21 9.04
C PHE A 352 -9.11 22.70 9.71
N ARG A 353 -9.04 23.14 10.96
CA ARG A 353 -10.18 23.67 11.73
C ARG A 353 -11.45 22.81 11.62
N PRO A 354 -11.38 21.47 11.87
CA PRO A 354 -12.55 20.61 11.72
C PRO A 354 -13.58 20.95 12.78
N LYS A 355 -14.87 20.80 12.45
CA LYS A 355 -15.96 20.88 13.43
C LYS A 355 -16.07 19.58 14.23
N ILE A 356 -15.80 18.45 13.58
CA ILE A 356 -15.79 17.11 14.18
C ILE A 356 -14.44 16.47 13.91
N LEU A 357 -13.84 15.86 14.94
CA LEU A 357 -12.65 15.02 14.83
C LEU A 357 -13.01 13.60 15.27
N VAL A 358 -12.96 12.65 14.33
CA VAL A 358 -13.03 11.22 14.65
C VAL A 358 -11.65 10.79 15.15
N ILE A 359 -11.60 10.09 16.29
CA ILE A 359 -10.36 9.67 16.93
C ILE A 359 -10.37 8.14 17.04
N MET A 360 -9.41 7.51 16.38
CA MET A 360 -9.21 6.05 16.38
C MET A 360 -7.74 5.74 16.60
N GLY A 361 -7.37 5.25 17.79
CA GLY A 361 -5.98 4.95 18.10
C GLY A 361 -5.82 4.19 19.40
N GLY A 362 -4.65 3.55 19.55
CA GLY A 362 -4.30 2.75 20.71
C GLY A 362 -3.87 1.32 20.38
N VAL A 363 -4.13 0.84 19.16
CA VAL A 363 -3.71 -0.51 18.76
C VAL A 363 -2.19 -0.66 18.85
N ASN A 364 -1.42 0.32 18.45
CA ASN A 364 0.04 0.31 18.53
C ASN A 364 0.57 0.36 19.96
N ASN A 365 -0.23 0.81 20.92
CA ASN A 365 0.10 0.77 22.34
C ASN A 365 -0.15 -0.62 22.93
N TYR A 366 -1.42 -1.10 22.93
CA TYR A 366 -1.76 -2.33 23.64
C TYR A 366 -1.17 -3.60 22.99
N ARG A 367 -0.96 -3.60 21.66
CA ARG A 367 -0.33 -4.76 20.97
C ARG A 367 1.12 -5.02 21.39
N VAL A 368 1.78 -4.06 22.00
CA VAL A 368 3.14 -4.18 22.54
C VAL A 368 3.20 -4.08 24.07
N GLY A 369 2.06 -4.20 24.75
CA GLY A 369 1.97 -4.26 26.22
C GLY A 369 1.65 -2.92 26.89
N GLY A 370 1.25 -1.89 26.15
CA GLY A 370 0.73 -0.65 26.73
C GLY A 370 -0.58 -0.90 27.51
N ARG A 371 -0.70 -0.30 28.68
CA ARG A 371 -1.89 -0.46 29.54
C ARG A 371 -3.01 0.47 29.08
N ALA A 372 -4.23 -0.03 29.15
CA ALA A 372 -5.42 0.75 28.82
C ALA A 372 -5.50 2.06 29.63
N THR A 373 -5.12 2.04 30.91
CA THR A 373 -5.13 3.24 31.79
C THR A 373 -4.26 4.36 31.24
N ASP A 374 -3.10 4.04 30.69
CA ASP A 374 -2.14 5.00 30.17
C ASP A 374 -2.64 5.56 28.81
N ILE A 375 -3.14 4.67 27.95
CA ILE A 375 -3.77 5.03 26.66
C ILE A 375 -4.96 5.97 26.89
N ILE A 376 -5.85 5.63 27.82
CA ILE A 376 -7.03 6.43 28.20
C ILE A 376 -6.62 7.82 28.67
N ALA A 377 -5.57 7.92 29.50
CA ALA A 377 -5.11 9.21 29.99
C ALA A 377 -4.68 10.15 28.84
N VAL A 378 -4.04 9.61 27.82
CA VAL A 378 -3.62 10.38 26.62
C VAL A 378 -4.86 10.76 25.77
N LEU A 379 -5.72 9.81 25.49
CA LEU A 379 -6.95 10.07 24.71
C LEU A 379 -7.86 11.12 25.40
N ALA A 380 -7.90 11.11 26.74
CA ALA A 380 -8.61 12.15 27.50
C ALA A 380 -7.98 13.53 27.27
N ARG A 381 -6.66 13.65 27.23
CA ARG A 381 -5.99 14.93 26.89
C ARG A 381 -6.27 15.38 25.45
N ILE A 382 -6.30 14.43 24.48
CA ILE A 382 -6.69 14.75 23.09
C ILE A 382 -8.14 15.25 23.06
N ARG A 383 -9.07 14.63 23.80
CA ARG A 383 -10.46 15.12 23.97
C ARG A 383 -10.49 16.54 24.50
N ASP A 384 -9.71 16.82 25.54
CA ASP A 384 -9.68 18.13 26.19
C ASP A 384 -9.08 19.21 25.25
N LYS A 385 -8.07 18.87 24.46
CA LYS A 385 -7.54 19.71 23.36
C LYS A 385 -8.63 20.02 22.33
N CYS A 386 -9.39 19.01 21.87
CA CYS A 386 -10.51 19.22 20.95
C CYS A 386 -11.51 20.24 21.53
N THR A 387 -11.94 20.04 22.78
CA THR A 387 -12.90 20.91 23.46
C THR A 387 -12.37 22.33 23.61
N ALA A 388 -11.10 22.51 23.96
CA ALA A 388 -10.47 23.82 24.08
C ALA A 388 -10.44 24.60 22.75
N HIS A 389 -10.46 23.91 21.62
CA HIS A 389 -10.47 24.48 20.27
C HIS A 389 -11.86 24.48 19.61
N GLY A 390 -12.92 24.15 20.33
CA GLY A 390 -14.32 24.12 19.81
C GLY A 390 -14.53 22.97 18.78
N ILE A 391 -13.70 21.94 18.82
CA ILE A 391 -13.81 20.74 17.98
C ILE A 391 -14.60 19.68 18.76
N THR A 392 -15.60 19.08 18.14
CA THR A 392 -16.34 17.95 18.74
C THR A 392 -15.56 16.65 18.57
N PRO A 393 -15.01 16.04 19.64
CA PRO A 393 -14.34 14.74 19.54
C PRO A 393 -15.38 13.62 19.46
N VAL A 394 -15.19 12.70 18.50
CA VAL A 394 -15.98 11.48 18.35
C VAL A 394 -14.99 10.30 18.38
N PHE A 395 -15.11 9.45 19.39
CA PHE A 395 -14.24 8.29 19.53
C PHE A 395 -14.78 7.08 18.78
N SER A 396 -13.91 6.39 18.06
CA SER A 396 -14.20 5.06 17.52
C SER A 396 -13.55 4.00 18.41
N THR A 397 -14.24 2.89 18.68
CA THR A 397 -13.58 1.73 19.29
C THR A 397 -12.42 1.27 18.43
N VAL A 398 -11.42 0.63 19.06
CA VAL A 398 -10.19 0.17 18.39
C VAL A 398 -10.33 -1.30 18.02
N THR A 399 -9.99 -1.64 16.79
CA THR A 399 -10.09 -3.01 16.26
C THR A 399 -9.33 -4.02 17.09
N SER A 400 -9.82 -5.25 17.14
CA SER A 400 -9.12 -6.39 17.74
C SER A 400 -7.90 -6.81 16.92
N LEU A 401 -7.10 -7.72 17.44
CA LEU A 401 -6.00 -8.39 16.75
C LEU A 401 -6.37 -9.83 16.38
N ASN A 402 -5.70 -10.37 15.37
CA ASN A 402 -5.70 -11.80 15.09
C ASN A 402 -4.29 -12.36 15.30
N PRO A 403 -3.97 -12.83 16.54
CA PRO A 403 -2.62 -13.26 16.89
C PRO A 403 -2.10 -14.42 16.03
N ALA A 404 -3.00 -15.31 15.57
CA ALA A 404 -2.62 -16.43 14.72
C ALA A 404 -2.07 -15.98 13.38
N LYS A 405 -2.71 -14.98 12.74
CA LYS A 405 -2.21 -14.39 11.49
C LYS A 405 -0.94 -13.58 11.70
N ILE A 406 -0.87 -12.79 12.78
CA ILE A 406 0.36 -12.07 13.13
C ILE A 406 1.53 -13.04 13.26
N ALA A 407 1.35 -14.15 13.99
CA ALA A 407 2.37 -15.18 14.18
C ALA A 407 2.73 -15.89 12.86
N LYS A 408 1.74 -16.24 12.03
CA LYS A 408 1.95 -16.90 10.75
C LYS A 408 2.77 -16.05 9.79
N LEU A 409 2.43 -14.78 9.68
CA LEU A 409 3.06 -13.87 8.72
C LEU A 409 4.34 -13.24 9.26
N GLN A 410 4.62 -13.41 10.56
CA GLN A 410 5.73 -12.74 11.26
C GLN A 410 5.79 -11.24 10.96
N TYR A 411 4.61 -10.67 10.75
CA TYR A 411 4.43 -9.28 10.35
C TYR A 411 4.80 -8.30 11.47
N ALA A 412 4.48 -8.68 12.69
CA ALA A 412 4.73 -7.89 13.87
C ALA A 412 5.09 -8.81 15.05
N GLN A 413 5.55 -8.21 16.14
CA GLN A 413 5.72 -8.93 17.39
C GLN A 413 4.38 -9.52 17.82
N ASN A 414 4.39 -10.78 18.28
CA ASN A 414 3.22 -11.39 18.88
C ASN A 414 2.73 -10.52 20.05
N PRO A 415 1.43 -10.22 20.11
CA PRO A 415 0.91 -9.42 21.21
C PRO A 415 1.05 -10.16 22.54
N PRO A 416 1.21 -9.43 23.67
CA PRO A 416 1.24 -10.04 25.00
C PRO A 416 -0.08 -10.74 25.31
N ALA A 417 -0.06 -11.73 26.20
CA ALA A 417 -1.24 -12.56 26.49
C ALA A 417 -2.47 -11.77 26.96
N ASN A 418 -2.27 -10.62 27.61
CA ASN A 418 -3.33 -9.75 28.12
C ASN A 418 -3.79 -8.65 27.13
N TRP A 419 -3.38 -8.69 25.87
CA TRP A 419 -3.74 -7.64 24.90
C TRP A 419 -5.25 -7.42 24.79
N SER A 420 -6.03 -8.51 24.85
CA SER A 420 -7.50 -8.45 24.74
C SER A 420 -8.15 -7.78 25.95
N ASP A 421 -7.61 -7.97 27.14
CA ASP A 421 -8.10 -7.30 28.36
C ASP A 421 -7.84 -5.80 28.29
N GLU A 422 -6.65 -5.41 27.84
CA GLU A 422 -6.29 -4.00 27.65
C GLU A 422 -7.17 -3.34 26.55
N GLN A 423 -7.35 -4.01 25.43
CA GLN A 423 -8.23 -3.54 24.35
C GLN A 423 -9.69 -3.42 24.83
N ALA A 424 -10.20 -4.42 25.54
CA ALA A 424 -11.55 -4.40 26.08
C ALA A 424 -11.75 -3.27 27.14
N ALA A 425 -10.74 -3.02 27.97
CA ALA A 425 -10.77 -1.93 28.95
C ALA A 425 -10.77 -0.56 28.23
N LEU A 426 -9.93 -0.40 27.20
CA LEU A 426 -9.90 0.79 26.37
C LEU A 426 -11.26 1.04 25.68
N ASN A 427 -11.80 0.02 25.00
CA ASN A 427 -13.07 0.14 24.30
C ASN A 427 -14.25 0.41 25.23
N ARG A 428 -14.27 -0.14 26.46
CA ARG A 428 -15.27 0.24 27.47
C ARG A 428 -15.20 1.73 27.82
N TRP A 429 -14.01 2.30 27.99
CA TRP A 429 -13.85 3.73 28.22
C TRP A 429 -14.29 4.55 27.00
N ILE A 430 -13.92 4.14 25.79
CA ILE A 430 -14.38 4.80 24.55
C ILE A 430 -15.92 4.85 24.50
N LEU A 431 -16.58 3.70 24.75
CA LEU A 431 -18.04 3.61 24.72
C LEU A 431 -18.73 4.38 25.85
N SER A 432 -18.01 4.80 26.89
CA SER A 432 -18.52 5.69 27.93
C SER A 432 -18.45 7.18 27.56
N GLN A 433 -17.83 7.53 26.43
CA GLN A 433 -17.72 8.92 26.00
C GLN A 433 -19.06 9.43 25.42
N PRO A 434 -19.34 10.74 25.52
CA PRO A 434 -20.60 11.34 25.01
C PRO A 434 -20.83 11.06 23.51
N TYR A 435 -19.77 11.00 22.72
CA TYR A 435 -19.82 10.72 21.30
C TYR A 435 -18.84 9.60 20.97
N CYS A 436 -19.39 8.43 20.69
CA CYS A 436 -18.62 7.24 20.41
C CYS A 436 -19.34 6.35 19.39
N VAL A 437 -18.57 5.59 18.64
CA VAL A 437 -19.06 4.63 17.64
C VAL A 437 -18.35 3.30 17.80
N ASP A 438 -19.10 2.20 17.83
CA ASP A 438 -18.56 0.85 17.91
C ASP A 438 -18.35 0.30 16.50
N ILE A 439 -17.10 0.03 16.16
CA ILE A 439 -16.70 -0.68 14.94
C ILE A 439 -16.14 -2.06 15.25
N THR A 440 -15.86 -2.36 16.52
CA THR A 440 -15.13 -3.56 16.92
C THR A 440 -16.00 -4.79 16.98
N THR A 441 -17.22 -4.65 17.51
CA THR A 441 -18.13 -5.79 17.76
C THR A 441 -18.41 -6.61 16.49
N VAL A 442 -18.64 -5.94 15.35
CA VAL A 442 -18.95 -6.62 14.08
C VAL A 442 -17.70 -7.20 13.39
N LEU A 443 -16.53 -6.61 13.66
CA LEU A 443 -15.28 -7.05 13.04
C LEU A 443 -14.59 -8.17 13.84
N SER A 444 -15.13 -8.53 15.01
CA SER A 444 -14.55 -9.55 15.90
C SER A 444 -15.29 -10.88 15.81
N ASP A 445 -14.55 -11.97 15.87
CA ASP A 445 -15.07 -13.33 16.01
C ASP A 445 -15.60 -13.61 17.43
N GLU A 446 -16.12 -14.81 17.67
CA GLU A 446 -16.65 -15.25 18.97
C GLU A 446 -15.59 -15.24 20.09
N ARG A 447 -14.30 -15.24 19.75
CA ARG A 447 -13.17 -15.14 20.70
C ARG A 447 -12.74 -13.70 20.96
N GLY A 448 -13.42 -12.73 20.36
CA GLY A 448 -13.05 -11.31 20.41
C GLY A 448 -11.81 -10.96 19.59
N GLN A 449 -11.41 -11.80 18.64
CA GLN A 449 -10.28 -11.54 17.74
C GLN A 449 -10.79 -10.94 16.42
N LEU A 450 -9.94 -10.16 15.73
CA LEU A 450 -10.25 -9.66 14.40
C LEU A 450 -10.48 -10.86 13.46
N GLU A 451 -11.68 -10.93 12.89
CA GLU A 451 -12.13 -12.10 12.13
C GLU A 451 -11.28 -12.31 10.87
N ASP A 452 -11.02 -13.55 10.53
CA ASP A 452 -10.13 -13.96 9.43
C ASP A 452 -10.49 -13.33 8.08
N ILE A 453 -11.78 -13.14 7.82
CA ILE A 453 -12.26 -12.54 6.55
C ILE A 453 -12.01 -11.04 6.45
N TYR A 454 -11.68 -10.38 7.56
CA TYR A 454 -11.50 -8.93 7.65
C TYR A 454 -10.04 -8.49 7.73
N THR A 455 -9.09 -9.42 7.72
CA THR A 455 -7.68 -9.07 7.80
C THR A 455 -6.79 -10.11 7.11
N THR A 456 -5.81 -9.65 6.37
CA THR A 456 -4.76 -10.52 5.81
C THR A 456 -3.60 -10.71 6.78
N ASP A 457 -3.20 -9.68 7.52
CA ASP A 457 -2.00 -9.68 8.36
C ASP A 457 -2.28 -9.82 9.87
N GLY A 458 -3.54 -9.81 10.27
CA GLY A 458 -3.97 -9.95 11.66
C GLY A 458 -3.98 -8.65 12.46
N LEU A 459 -3.59 -7.53 11.85
CA LEU A 459 -3.53 -6.20 12.47
C LEU A 459 -4.41 -5.18 11.71
N HIS A 460 -4.21 -5.08 10.40
CA HIS A 460 -4.90 -4.11 9.57
C HIS A 460 -6.19 -4.68 8.99
N PRO A 461 -7.30 -3.92 9.06
CA PRO A 461 -8.54 -4.28 8.36
C PRO A 461 -8.35 -4.29 6.85
N ASP A 462 -8.81 -5.33 6.17
CA ASP A 462 -8.88 -5.42 4.71
C ASP A 462 -10.03 -4.55 4.15
N SER A 463 -10.19 -4.49 2.83
CA SER A 463 -11.09 -3.56 2.14
C SER A 463 -12.55 -3.66 2.60
N ALA A 464 -13.07 -4.87 2.84
CA ALA A 464 -14.44 -5.08 3.34
C ALA A 464 -14.64 -4.48 4.74
N ALA A 465 -13.66 -4.66 5.63
CA ALA A 465 -13.71 -4.08 6.97
C ALA A 465 -13.53 -2.54 6.92
N LYS A 466 -12.68 -2.02 6.04
CA LYS A 466 -12.56 -0.56 5.82
C LYS A 466 -13.86 0.06 5.35
N ARG A 467 -14.57 -0.62 4.45
CA ARG A 467 -15.92 -0.20 4.03
C ARG A 467 -16.88 -0.16 5.21
N PHE A 468 -16.94 -1.23 6.00
CA PHE A 468 -17.79 -1.30 7.19
C PHE A 468 -17.46 -0.17 8.18
N ILE A 469 -16.18 0.11 8.45
CA ILE A 469 -15.73 1.20 9.32
C ILE A 469 -16.25 2.55 8.79
N GLY A 470 -16.01 2.86 7.52
CA GLY A 470 -16.41 4.11 6.91
C GLY A 470 -17.92 4.33 6.88
N GLU A 471 -18.70 3.31 6.48
CA GLU A 471 -20.15 3.36 6.48
C GLU A 471 -20.73 3.51 7.90
N THR A 472 -20.17 2.79 8.89
CA THR A 472 -20.64 2.83 10.28
C THR A 472 -20.39 4.21 10.90
N ILE A 473 -19.17 4.75 10.76
CA ILE A 473 -18.83 6.09 11.25
C ILE A 473 -19.69 7.15 10.54
N SER A 474 -19.86 7.04 9.23
CA SER A 474 -20.67 7.95 8.44
C SER A 474 -22.14 7.96 8.91
N ASN A 475 -22.74 6.79 9.09
CA ASN A 475 -24.13 6.65 9.55
C ASN A 475 -24.30 7.22 10.97
N TYR A 476 -23.36 6.95 11.87
CA TYR A 476 -23.35 7.54 13.21
C TYR A 476 -23.31 9.07 13.17
N LEU A 477 -22.40 9.65 12.40
CA LEU A 477 -22.26 11.10 12.28
C LEU A 477 -23.48 11.76 11.65
N ARG A 478 -24.11 11.13 10.65
CA ARG A 478 -25.36 11.61 10.06
C ARG A 478 -26.51 11.59 11.05
N ALA A 479 -26.64 10.54 11.84
CA ALA A 479 -27.69 10.44 12.86
C ALA A 479 -27.47 11.43 14.02
N ARG A 480 -26.20 11.65 14.42
CA ARG A 480 -25.91 12.46 15.63
C ARG A 480 -25.67 13.94 15.35
N PHE A 481 -25.16 14.28 14.18
CA PHE A 481 -24.75 15.62 13.77
C PHE A 481 -25.29 16.02 12.38
N PRO A 482 -26.61 15.80 12.10
CA PRO A 482 -27.17 16.08 10.77
C PRO A 482 -26.89 17.51 10.32
N GLN A 483 -27.05 18.50 11.22
CA GLN A 483 -26.82 19.92 10.92
C GLN A 483 -25.35 20.23 10.51
N VAL A 484 -24.40 19.36 10.80
CA VAL A 484 -23.00 19.55 10.45
C VAL A 484 -22.66 18.84 9.14
N VAL A 485 -23.18 17.62 8.92
CA VAL A 485 -22.74 16.76 7.81
C VAL A 485 -23.69 16.77 6.61
N GLU A 486 -25.00 17.04 6.77
CA GLU A 486 -25.91 17.15 5.62
C GLU A 486 -25.50 18.19 4.58
N PRO A 487 -24.97 19.39 4.98
CA PRO A 487 -24.53 20.39 4.00
C PRO A 487 -23.33 19.96 3.15
N ILE A 488 -22.65 18.87 3.51
CA ILE A 488 -21.45 18.35 2.83
C ILE A 488 -21.64 16.93 2.32
N LEU A 489 -22.89 16.43 2.25
CA LEU A 489 -23.16 15.13 1.64
C LEU A 489 -22.62 15.09 0.20
N ARG A 490 -22.06 13.94 -0.17
CA ARG A 490 -21.68 13.69 -1.57
C ARG A 490 -22.93 13.54 -2.41
N GLU A 491 -22.91 14.10 -3.61
CA GLU A 491 -23.88 13.70 -4.63
C GLU A 491 -23.73 12.19 -4.88
N PRO A 492 -24.83 11.48 -5.14
CA PRO A 492 -24.74 10.06 -5.48
C PRO A 492 -23.78 9.89 -6.66
N ARG A 493 -22.73 9.11 -6.48
CA ARG A 493 -21.88 8.70 -7.61
C ARG A 493 -22.74 7.82 -8.52
N VAL A 494 -23.09 8.33 -9.71
CA VAL A 494 -23.83 7.61 -10.75
C VAL A 494 -22.98 6.49 -11.31
#